data_6224de81b99763fd9575623daf683ffb
#
_entry.id   6224de81b99763fd9575623daf683ffb
#
_cell.length_a   1.000
_cell.length_b   1.000
_cell.length_c   1.000
_cell.angle_alpha   90.00
_cell.angle_beta   90.00
_cell.angle_gamma   90.00
#
_symmetry.space_group_name_H-M   'P 1'
#
loop_
_entity.id
_entity.type
_entity.pdbx_description
1 polymer ?
#
loop_
_entity_poly.entity_id
_entity_poly.type
_entity_poly.pdbx_seq_one_letter_code
_entity_poly.pdbx_strand_id
1 'polypeptide(L)'
;NDALKYSVIVAATASDAAPLQYLAPFTGCSIGEWFRDNGKHALVVYDDLSKQAVAYRQMSLLLRRPPGREAYPGDVFYLHSRLLERAAKMNEANGAGSLTALPIIETQGGDVSAFIPTNVISITDGQIFLESELFFKGIRPAVNVGLSVSRVGSAAQTKIYKAVAGSLKLYLAQYRELAAFAQFGSDLDASTRYTLSLIHISEPTR
;
A
#
# COMPACT_ATOMS: atom_id res chain seq x y z
N ASN A 1 -13.68 -19.86 -5.86
CA ASN A 1 -12.25 -19.63 -5.63
C ASN A 1 -11.86 -20.18 -4.27
N ASP A 2 -10.94 -21.14 -4.26
CA ASP A 2 -10.46 -21.84 -3.05
C ASP A 2 -9.43 -21.02 -2.24
N ALA A 3 -9.40 -19.70 -2.38
CA ALA A 3 -8.42 -18.81 -1.73
C ALA A 3 -8.39 -18.95 -0.19
N LEU A 4 -9.53 -19.24 0.43
CA LEU A 4 -9.62 -19.45 1.88
C LEU A 4 -8.81 -20.64 2.38
N LYS A 5 -8.51 -21.62 1.53
CA LYS A 5 -7.65 -22.76 1.88
C LYS A 5 -6.19 -22.36 2.15
N TYR A 6 -5.79 -21.21 1.62
CA TYR A 6 -4.44 -20.65 1.74
C TYR A 6 -4.40 -19.37 2.57
N SER A 7 -5.49 -19.04 3.26
CA SER A 7 -5.61 -17.79 3.99
C SER A 7 -5.87 -18.03 5.46
N VAL A 8 -5.24 -17.21 6.29
CA VAL A 8 -5.51 -17.11 7.73
C VAL A 8 -6.06 -15.71 7.98
N ILE A 9 -7.21 -15.63 8.64
CA ILE A 9 -7.85 -14.35 8.98
C ILE A 9 -7.66 -14.14 10.48
N VAL A 10 -6.96 -13.06 10.85
CA VAL A 10 -6.84 -12.59 12.23
C VAL A 10 -7.71 -11.34 12.35
N ALA A 11 -8.80 -11.43 13.07
CA ALA A 11 -9.78 -10.36 13.17
C ALA A 11 -9.79 -9.74 14.58
N ALA A 12 -9.71 -8.41 14.62
CA ALA A 12 -10.09 -7.58 15.76
C ALA A 12 -10.89 -6.41 15.19
N THR A 13 -12.18 -6.41 15.46
CA THR A 13 -13.14 -5.46 14.90
C THR A 13 -13.18 -4.16 15.69
N ALA A 14 -13.85 -3.13 15.17
CA ALA A 14 -14.01 -1.85 15.86
C ALA A 14 -14.78 -1.95 17.20
N SER A 15 -15.53 -3.04 17.41
CA SER A 15 -16.23 -3.34 18.67
C SER A 15 -15.36 -4.05 19.71
N ASP A 16 -14.20 -4.56 19.30
CA ASP A 16 -13.29 -5.23 20.23
C ASP A 16 -12.49 -4.23 21.05
N ALA A 17 -12.01 -4.67 22.20
CA ALA A 17 -11.20 -3.83 23.08
C ALA A 17 -9.90 -3.38 22.40
N ALA A 18 -9.46 -2.14 22.66
CA ALA A 18 -8.25 -1.56 22.07
C ALA A 18 -6.99 -2.45 22.15
N PRO A 19 -6.73 -3.20 23.26
CA PRO A 19 -5.61 -4.14 23.30
C PRO A 19 -5.67 -5.24 22.25
N LEU A 20 -6.85 -5.72 21.89
CA LEU A 20 -7.01 -6.75 20.85
C LEU A 20 -6.74 -6.16 19.47
N GLN A 21 -7.26 -4.97 19.18
CA GLN A 21 -6.98 -4.24 17.93
C GLN A 21 -5.48 -3.92 17.80
N TYR A 22 -4.81 -3.61 18.90
CA TYR A 22 -3.36 -3.40 18.94
C TYR A 22 -2.57 -4.67 18.64
N LEU A 23 -2.99 -5.83 19.18
CA LEU A 23 -2.25 -7.10 19.07
C LEU A 23 -2.48 -7.82 17.73
N ALA A 24 -3.63 -7.66 17.09
CA ALA A 24 -3.99 -8.41 15.89
C ALA A 24 -2.94 -8.32 14.77
N PRO A 25 -2.39 -7.14 14.38
CA PRO A 25 -1.35 -7.07 13.36
C PRO A 25 -0.07 -7.82 13.75
N PHE A 26 0.34 -7.79 15.01
CA PHE A 26 1.49 -8.54 15.49
C PHE A 26 1.26 -10.05 15.42
N THR A 27 0.06 -10.51 15.74
CA THR A 27 -0.33 -11.91 15.62
C THR A 27 -0.26 -12.38 14.17
N GLY A 28 -0.84 -11.62 13.24
CA GLY A 28 -0.76 -11.91 11.81
C GLY A 28 0.67 -11.94 11.29
N CYS A 29 1.50 -11.00 11.74
CA CYS A 29 2.92 -10.96 11.41
C CYS A 29 3.66 -12.23 11.89
N SER A 30 3.45 -12.66 13.14
CA SER A 30 4.10 -13.84 13.69
C SER A 30 3.73 -15.13 12.96
N ILE A 31 2.48 -15.23 12.50
CA ILE A 31 2.05 -16.35 11.64
C ILE A 31 2.81 -16.32 10.31
N GLY A 32 2.90 -15.13 9.69
CA GLY A 32 3.65 -14.95 8.44
C GLY A 32 5.14 -15.24 8.58
N GLU A 33 5.76 -14.87 9.70
CA GLU A 33 7.16 -15.16 10.00
C GLU A 33 7.43 -16.65 10.10
N TRP A 34 6.50 -17.42 10.67
CA TRP A 34 6.67 -18.87 10.72
C TRP A 34 6.84 -19.47 9.31
N PHE A 35 6.08 -19.00 8.34
CA PHE A 35 6.25 -19.44 6.94
C PHE A 35 7.59 -18.98 6.38
N ARG A 36 7.96 -17.72 6.56
CA ARG A 36 9.22 -17.15 6.11
C ARG A 36 10.42 -17.94 6.66
N ASP A 37 10.44 -18.22 7.96
CA ASP A 37 11.56 -18.86 8.63
C ASP A 37 11.66 -20.37 8.32
N ASN A 38 10.57 -20.95 7.78
CA ASN A 38 10.56 -22.33 7.25
C ASN A 38 10.74 -22.39 5.71
N GLY A 39 11.37 -21.39 5.10
CA GLY A 39 11.71 -21.38 3.69
C GLY A 39 10.52 -21.19 2.75
N LYS A 40 9.36 -20.78 3.27
CA LYS A 40 8.14 -20.53 2.51
C LYS A 40 7.95 -19.05 2.24
N HIS A 41 6.89 -18.72 1.50
CA HIS A 41 6.55 -17.34 1.18
C HIS A 41 5.18 -17.01 1.76
N ALA A 42 5.06 -15.85 2.41
CA ALA A 42 3.82 -15.35 2.95
C ALA A 42 3.57 -13.91 2.55
N LEU A 43 2.30 -13.57 2.39
CA LEU A 43 1.81 -12.20 2.22
C LEU A 43 0.93 -11.88 3.42
N VAL A 44 1.19 -10.76 4.08
CA VAL A 44 0.32 -10.24 5.14
C VAL A 44 -0.26 -8.90 4.69
N VAL A 45 -1.56 -8.76 4.83
CA VAL A 45 -2.29 -7.51 4.60
C VAL A 45 -2.78 -6.99 5.94
N TYR A 46 -2.41 -5.78 6.29
CA TYR A 46 -2.87 -5.11 7.50
C TYR A 46 -3.98 -4.11 7.15
N ASP A 47 -5.21 -4.46 7.43
CA ASP A 47 -6.38 -3.62 7.15
C ASP A 47 -7.05 -3.21 8.48
N ASP A 48 -6.68 -2.09 9.11
CA ASP A 48 -5.63 -1.15 8.71
C ASP A 48 -4.74 -0.76 9.90
N LEU A 49 -3.56 -0.23 9.63
CA LEU A 49 -2.64 0.22 10.66
C LEU A 49 -3.00 1.60 11.24
N SER A 50 -3.85 2.38 10.56
CA SER A 50 -4.39 3.62 11.13
C SER A 50 -5.23 3.32 12.37
N LYS A 51 -6.06 2.28 12.33
CA LYS A 51 -6.85 1.85 13.48
C LYS A 51 -6.00 1.24 14.60
N GLN A 52 -4.94 0.52 14.23
CA GLN A 52 -3.96 0.08 15.24
C GLN A 52 -3.33 1.27 15.98
N ALA A 53 -2.94 2.32 15.27
CA ALA A 53 -2.38 3.53 15.87
C ALA A 53 -3.41 4.23 16.79
N VAL A 54 -4.67 4.29 16.39
CA VAL A 54 -5.76 4.84 17.21
C VAL A 54 -5.95 4.02 18.50
N ALA A 55 -5.96 2.69 18.40
CA ALA A 55 -6.06 1.80 19.56
C ALA A 55 -4.87 2.01 20.51
N TYR A 56 -3.66 2.15 19.96
CA TYR A 56 -2.46 2.43 20.75
C TYR A 56 -2.50 3.79 21.44
N ARG A 57 -2.99 4.83 20.74
CA ARG A 57 -3.24 6.15 21.32
C ARG A 57 -4.22 6.08 22.48
N GLN A 58 -5.34 5.38 22.31
CA GLN A 58 -6.35 5.20 23.34
C GLN A 58 -5.77 4.55 24.59
N MET A 59 -5.05 3.44 24.45
CA MET A 59 -4.39 2.78 25.58
C MET A 59 -3.37 3.69 26.27
N SER A 60 -2.57 4.41 25.49
CA SER A 60 -1.53 5.31 26.03
C SER A 60 -2.12 6.45 26.83
N LEU A 61 -3.23 7.04 26.38
CA LEU A 61 -3.94 8.09 27.10
C LEU A 61 -4.57 7.57 28.40
N LEU A 62 -5.16 6.37 28.38
CA LEU A 62 -5.68 5.72 29.59
C LEU A 62 -4.57 5.44 30.62
N LEU A 63 -3.37 5.10 30.14
CA LEU A 63 -2.18 4.93 30.97
C LEU A 63 -1.51 6.24 31.37
N ARG A 64 -2.13 7.39 31.05
CA ARG A 64 -1.64 8.75 31.34
C ARG A 64 -0.24 9.02 30.77
N ARG A 65 0.12 8.40 29.65
CA ARG A 65 1.34 8.76 28.93
C ARG A 65 1.16 10.13 28.28
N PRO A 66 2.20 10.99 28.30
CA PRO A 66 2.08 12.33 27.72
C PRO A 66 1.82 12.23 26.20
N PRO A 67 0.81 12.91 25.68
CA PRO A 67 0.52 12.92 24.24
C PRO A 67 1.53 13.78 23.49
N GLY A 68 1.92 13.32 22.29
CA GLY A 68 2.69 14.07 21.32
C GLY A 68 1.82 14.64 20.20
N ARG A 69 2.37 14.67 18.97
CA ARG A 69 1.67 15.15 17.77
C ARG A 69 0.37 14.37 17.55
N GLU A 70 -0.72 15.08 17.27
CA GLU A 70 -2.07 14.50 17.07
C GLU A 70 -2.52 13.59 18.22
N ALA A 71 -2.05 13.91 19.43
CA ALA A 71 -2.28 13.13 20.66
C ALA A 71 -1.75 11.67 20.62
N TYR A 72 -0.95 11.30 19.63
CA TYR A 72 -0.26 10.01 19.64
C TYR A 72 0.89 10.01 20.65
N PRO A 73 1.21 8.85 21.24
CA PRO A 73 2.38 8.73 22.09
C PRO A 73 3.67 8.89 21.27
N GLY A 74 4.75 9.35 21.89
CA GLY A 74 6.01 9.64 21.21
C GLY A 74 6.65 8.45 20.50
N ASP A 75 6.27 7.23 20.86
CA ASP A 75 6.78 5.97 20.29
C ASP A 75 5.87 5.34 19.21
N VAL A 76 4.89 6.09 18.68
CA VAL A 76 3.99 5.56 17.64
C VAL A 76 4.73 5.21 16.34
N PHE A 77 5.80 5.93 16.00
CA PHE A 77 6.67 5.55 14.89
C PHE A 77 7.26 4.15 15.11
N TYR A 78 7.75 3.89 16.32
CA TYR A 78 8.32 2.59 16.67
C TYR A 78 7.27 1.47 16.66
N LEU A 79 6.00 1.78 16.97
CA LEU A 79 4.90 0.81 16.83
C LEU A 79 4.86 0.19 15.43
N HIS A 80 4.88 1.03 14.40
CA HIS A 80 4.78 0.58 13.02
C HIS A 80 6.12 0.08 12.47
N SER A 81 7.25 0.72 12.80
CA SER A 81 8.55 0.28 12.29
C SER A 81 8.92 -1.11 12.78
N ARG A 82 8.75 -1.41 14.08
CA ARG A 82 9.03 -2.75 14.62
C ARG A 82 8.10 -3.85 14.08
N LEU A 83 6.91 -3.49 13.55
CA LEU A 83 6.01 -4.43 12.88
C LEU A 83 6.44 -4.63 11.42
N LEU A 84 6.65 -3.56 10.68
CA LEU A 84 6.87 -3.59 9.24
C LEU A 84 8.28 -4.08 8.86
N GLU A 85 9.29 -3.77 9.66
CA GLU A 85 10.67 -4.27 9.46
C GLU A 85 10.80 -5.80 9.64
N ARG A 86 9.79 -6.45 10.18
CA ARG A 86 9.71 -7.91 10.24
C ARG A 86 9.42 -8.55 8.87
N ALA A 87 8.86 -7.79 7.93
CA ALA A 87 8.68 -8.24 6.55
C ALA A 87 10.04 -8.21 5.82
N ALA A 88 10.51 -9.38 5.40
CA ALA A 88 11.83 -9.52 4.81
C ALA A 88 11.92 -10.70 3.84
N LYS A 89 12.85 -10.59 2.88
CA LYS A 89 13.33 -11.72 2.08
C LYS A 89 14.59 -12.28 2.74
N MET A 90 14.53 -13.55 3.14
CA MET A 90 15.68 -14.24 3.73
C MET A 90 16.69 -14.64 2.65
N ASN A 91 17.96 -14.72 3.04
CA ASN A 91 19.01 -15.25 2.18
C ASN A 91 18.94 -16.80 2.10
N GLU A 92 19.72 -17.39 1.21
CA GLU A 92 19.75 -18.86 1.02
C GLU A 92 20.19 -19.59 2.28
N ALA A 93 21.15 -19.05 3.02
CA ALA A 93 21.62 -19.65 4.27
C ALA A 93 20.53 -19.76 5.35
N ASN A 94 19.51 -18.90 5.28
CA ASN A 94 18.36 -18.87 6.18
C ASN A 94 17.07 -19.37 5.49
N GLY A 95 17.19 -20.27 4.50
CA GLY A 95 16.06 -20.96 3.89
C GLY A 95 15.35 -20.19 2.77
N ALA A 96 15.82 -19.01 2.37
CA ALA A 96 15.31 -18.20 1.25
C ALA A 96 13.80 -17.89 1.29
N GLY A 97 13.14 -18.02 2.44
CA GLY A 97 11.74 -17.65 2.63
C GLY A 97 11.50 -16.15 2.51
N SER A 98 10.26 -15.73 2.42
CA SER A 98 9.91 -14.30 2.39
C SER A 98 8.58 -13.99 3.09
N LEU A 99 8.51 -12.81 3.69
CA LEU A 99 7.29 -12.21 4.18
C LEU A 99 7.13 -10.83 3.52
N THR A 100 6.06 -10.67 2.77
CA THR A 100 5.69 -9.40 2.17
C THR A 100 4.55 -8.78 2.97
N ALA A 101 4.69 -7.51 3.36
CA ALA A 101 3.66 -6.77 4.08
C ALA A 101 3.02 -5.73 3.16
N LEU A 102 1.68 -5.70 3.14
CA LEU A 102 0.88 -4.65 2.52
C LEU A 102 0.07 -3.93 3.61
N PRO A 103 0.65 -2.89 4.23
CA PRO A 103 -0.09 -2.08 5.20
C PRO A 103 -1.06 -1.16 4.48
N ILE A 104 -2.31 -1.15 4.93
CA ILE A 104 -3.31 -0.17 4.50
C ILE A 104 -3.30 0.98 5.51
N ILE A 105 -3.26 2.20 5.00
CA ILE A 105 -3.34 3.43 5.78
C ILE A 105 -4.51 4.25 5.27
N GLU A 106 -5.40 4.61 6.17
CA GLU A 106 -6.52 5.49 5.89
C GLU A 106 -6.03 6.95 5.89
N THR A 107 -6.36 7.68 4.83
CA THR A 107 -6.11 9.13 4.73
C THR A 107 -7.43 9.89 4.82
N GLN A 108 -7.43 11.02 5.50
CA GLN A 108 -8.59 11.92 5.52
C GLN A 108 -8.47 12.92 4.37
N GLY A 109 -9.46 12.91 3.46
CA GLY A 109 -9.46 13.81 2.31
C GLY A 109 -8.27 13.66 1.35
N GLY A 110 -7.59 12.50 1.35
CA GLY A 110 -6.40 12.26 0.54
C GLY A 110 -5.12 12.90 1.10
N ASP A 111 -5.14 13.43 2.32
CA ASP A 111 -3.96 14.05 2.95
C ASP A 111 -2.92 13.02 3.38
N VAL A 112 -1.90 12.85 2.54
CA VAL A 112 -0.74 11.99 2.83
C VAL A 112 0.31 12.67 3.70
N SER A 113 0.18 13.97 3.98
CA SER A 113 1.10 14.74 4.83
C SER A 113 0.80 14.62 6.32
N ALA A 114 -0.32 13.97 6.68
CA ALA A 114 -0.68 13.69 8.06
C ALA A 114 0.35 12.79 8.75
N PHE A 115 0.32 12.77 10.09
CA PHE A 115 1.39 12.17 10.89
C PHE A 115 1.56 10.66 10.67
N ILE A 116 0.49 9.88 10.70
CA ILE A 116 0.57 8.42 10.51
C ILE A 116 0.94 8.04 9.06
N PRO A 117 0.31 8.61 8.01
CA PRO A 117 0.74 8.35 6.62
C PRO A 117 2.21 8.63 6.37
N THR A 118 2.73 9.79 6.81
CA THR A 118 4.16 10.15 6.61
C THR A 118 5.10 9.19 7.30
N ASN A 119 4.77 8.75 8.52
CA ASN A 119 5.55 7.76 9.25
C ASN A 119 5.63 6.43 8.46
N VAL A 120 4.50 5.92 7.99
CA VAL A 120 4.45 4.62 7.29
C VAL A 120 5.11 4.71 5.91
N ILE A 121 4.95 5.81 5.18
CA ILE A 121 5.68 6.05 3.92
C ILE A 121 7.19 6.02 4.14
N SER A 122 7.67 6.56 5.27
CA SER A 122 9.11 6.56 5.58
C SER A 122 9.67 5.17 5.93
N ILE A 123 8.84 4.30 6.51
CA ILE A 123 9.22 2.93 6.90
C ILE A 123 9.19 1.99 5.69
N THR A 124 8.19 2.11 4.83
CA THR A 124 7.94 1.17 3.72
C THR A 124 8.80 1.47 2.49
N ASP A 125 8.92 0.50 1.57
CA ASP A 125 9.69 0.62 0.33
C ASP A 125 8.92 1.31 -0.81
N GLY A 126 7.86 1.99 -0.49
CA GLY A 126 7.04 2.73 -1.44
C GLY A 126 5.57 2.72 -1.05
N GLN A 127 4.74 3.30 -1.89
CA GLN A 127 3.29 3.38 -1.68
C GLN A 127 2.51 3.16 -2.97
N ILE A 128 1.35 2.53 -2.84
CA ILE A 128 0.31 2.49 -3.87
C ILE A 128 -0.75 3.49 -3.45
N PHE A 129 -0.89 4.57 -4.22
CA PHE A 129 -1.81 5.65 -3.91
C PHE A 129 -3.16 5.42 -4.58
N LEU A 130 -4.24 5.36 -3.78
CA LEU A 130 -5.60 5.21 -4.26
C LEU A 130 -6.33 6.54 -4.17
N GLU A 131 -7.02 6.94 -5.24
CA GLU A 131 -7.78 8.18 -5.32
C GLU A 131 -9.28 7.95 -5.45
N SER A 132 -10.06 8.62 -4.62
CA SER A 132 -11.52 8.56 -4.68
C SER A 132 -12.08 9.07 -6.01
N GLU A 133 -11.47 10.09 -6.60
CA GLU A 133 -11.91 10.62 -7.90
C GLU A 133 -11.79 9.60 -9.03
N LEU A 134 -10.71 8.81 -9.05
CA LEU A 134 -10.54 7.73 -10.03
C LEU A 134 -11.60 6.64 -9.82
N PHE A 135 -11.89 6.32 -8.56
CA PHE A 135 -12.93 5.35 -8.23
C PHE A 135 -14.32 5.79 -8.72
N PHE A 136 -14.68 7.06 -8.50
CA PHE A 136 -15.95 7.61 -8.98
C PHE A 136 -16.03 7.72 -10.51
N LYS A 137 -14.89 7.89 -11.19
CA LYS A 137 -14.79 7.81 -12.66
C LYS A 137 -14.88 6.37 -13.20
N GLY A 138 -15.04 5.38 -12.34
CA GLY A 138 -15.16 3.96 -12.72
C GLY A 138 -13.82 3.24 -12.93
N ILE A 139 -12.69 3.88 -12.67
CA ILE A 139 -11.35 3.28 -12.77
C ILE A 139 -11.11 2.40 -11.55
N ARG A 140 -11.02 1.10 -11.75
CA ARG A 140 -10.86 0.10 -10.67
C ARG A 140 -9.83 -0.95 -11.07
N PRO A 141 -8.73 -1.07 -10.28
CA PRO A 141 -8.42 -0.33 -9.05
C PRO A 141 -8.12 1.15 -9.30
N ALA A 142 -8.49 2.00 -8.33
CA ALA A 142 -8.37 3.46 -8.40
C ALA A 142 -6.94 3.94 -8.13
N VAL A 143 -5.95 3.32 -8.77
CA VAL A 143 -4.52 3.56 -8.54
C VAL A 143 -4.05 4.80 -9.27
N ASN A 144 -3.52 5.77 -8.54
CA ASN A 144 -2.78 6.87 -9.14
C ASN A 144 -1.32 6.45 -9.40
N VAL A 145 -1.02 6.10 -10.65
CA VAL A 145 0.33 5.65 -11.06
C VAL A 145 1.39 6.76 -10.92
N GLY A 146 0.99 8.04 -11.04
CA GLY A 146 1.89 9.18 -10.90
C GLY A 146 2.42 9.36 -9.48
N LEU A 147 1.52 9.23 -8.49
CA LEU A 147 1.83 9.39 -7.07
C LEU A 147 2.33 8.09 -6.41
N SER A 148 2.11 6.95 -7.05
CA SER A 148 2.61 5.67 -6.56
C SER A 148 4.10 5.52 -6.83
N VAL A 149 4.85 5.10 -5.82
CA VAL A 149 6.32 5.00 -5.87
C VAL A 149 6.78 3.66 -5.32
N SER A 150 7.79 3.08 -5.95
CA SER A 150 8.57 1.96 -5.41
C SER A 150 10.02 2.36 -5.27
N ARG A 151 10.59 2.26 -4.06
CA ARG A 151 12.01 2.57 -3.81
C ARG A 151 12.92 1.49 -4.40
N VAL A 152 12.50 0.24 -4.41
CA VAL A 152 13.23 -0.88 -5.02
C VAL A 152 13.19 -0.75 -6.55
N GLY A 153 12.06 -0.32 -7.10
CA GLY A 153 11.89 -0.01 -8.50
C GLY A 153 12.28 -1.16 -9.43
N SER A 154 13.01 -0.83 -10.48
CA SER A 154 13.41 -1.79 -11.52
C SER A 154 14.34 -2.90 -11.04
N ALA A 155 14.98 -2.77 -9.87
CA ALA A 155 15.86 -3.82 -9.33
C ALA A 155 15.10 -5.13 -9.04
N ALA A 156 13.82 -5.04 -8.65
CA ALA A 156 12.97 -6.21 -8.39
C ALA A 156 12.26 -6.76 -9.63
N GLN A 157 12.33 -6.06 -10.77
CA GLN A 157 11.61 -6.43 -11.98
C GLN A 157 12.38 -7.50 -12.80
N THR A 158 11.65 -8.42 -13.40
CA THR A 158 12.19 -9.32 -14.42
C THR A 158 12.58 -8.53 -15.67
N LYS A 159 13.45 -9.12 -16.52
CA LYS A 159 13.89 -8.46 -17.77
C LYS A 159 12.74 -8.06 -18.69
N ILE A 160 11.68 -8.88 -18.76
CA ILE A 160 10.47 -8.60 -19.55
C ILE A 160 9.75 -7.38 -19.01
N TYR A 161 9.52 -7.31 -17.69
CA TYR A 161 8.88 -6.17 -17.08
C TYR A 161 9.68 -4.88 -17.27
N LYS A 162 11.01 -4.92 -17.16
CA LYS A 162 11.86 -3.76 -17.43
C LYS A 162 11.71 -3.21 -18.84
N ALA A 163 11.60 -4.11 -19.83
CA ALA A 163 11.48 -3.71 -21.23
C ALA A 163 10.11 -3.04 -21.53
N VAL A 164 9.04 -3.49 -20.89
CA VAL A 164 7.67 -3.03 -21.20
C VAL A 164 7.22 -1.89 -20.28
N ALA A 165 7.49 -1.99 -18.97
CA ALA A 165 6.93 -1.06 -17.98
C ALA A 165 7.57 0.32 -18.00
N GLY A 166 8.80 0.46 -18.53
CA GLY A 166 9.52 1.73 -18.55
C GLY A 166 8.80 2.83 -19.33
N SER A 167 8.25 2.49 -20.49
CA SER A 167 7.49 3.43 -21.34
C SER A 167 6.05 3.62 -20.86
N LEU A 168 5.44 2.62 -20.21
CA LEU A 168 4.03 2.66 -19.81
C LEU A 168 3.73 3.83 -18.86
N LYS A 169 4.58 4.06 -17.87
CA LYS A 169 4.41 5.17 -16.92
C LYS A 169 4.41 6.54 -17.63
N LEU A 170 5.27 6.68 -18.63
CA LEU A 170 5.35 7.92 -19.44
C LEU A 170 4.09 8.11 -20.26
N TYR A 171 3.60 7.06 -20.94
CA TYR A 171 2.36 7.14 -21.72
C TYR A 171 1.15 7.46 -20.84
N LEU A 172 1.06 6.87 -19.65
CA LEU A 172 -0.01 7.17 -18.70
C LEU A 172 0.04 8.62 -18.18
N ALA A 173 1.24 9.17 -17.98
CA ALA A 173 1.40 10.59 -17.61
C ALA A 173 0.94 11.51 -18.74
N GLN A 174 1.39 11.26 -19.97
CA GLN A 174 0.97 12.01 -21.17
C GLN A 174 -0.55 11.94 -21.38
N TYR A 175 -1.14 10.76 -21.22
CA TYR A 175 -2.60 10.62 -21.31
C TYR A 175 -3.33 11.50 -20.30
N ARG A 176 -2.88 11.53 -19.03
CA ARG A 176 -3.55 12.34 -18.01
C ARG A 176 -3.52 13.83 -18.34
N GLU A 177 -2.42 14.31 -18.88
CA GLU A 177 -2.31 15.69 -19.38
C GLU A 177 -3.27 15.94 -20.54
N LEU A 178 -3.35 15.01 -21.49
CA LEU A 178 -4.18 15.14 -22.68
C LEU A 178 -5.67 14.87 -22.40
N ALA A 179 -6.01 14.04 -21.44
CA ALA A 179 -7.39 13.70 -21.11
C ALA A 179 -8.22 14.92 -20.66
N ALA A 180 -7.59 15.89 -20.01
CA ALA A 180 -8.23 17.15 -19.64
C ALA A 180 -8.59 17.97 -20.87
N PHE A 181 -7.77 17.95 -21.93
CA PHE A 181 -8.03 18.64 -23.19
C PHE A 181 -8.99 17.87 -24.11
N ALA A 182 -8.98 16.52 -24.05
CA ALA A 182 -9.87 15.67 -24.84
C ALA A 182 -11.36 15.89 -24.52
N GLN A 183 -11.69 16.38 -23.33
CA GLN A 183 -13.06 16.76 -22.96
C GLN A 183 -13.54 18.05 -23.66
N PHE A 184 -12.62 18.88 -24.17
CA PHE A 184 -12.91 20.19 -24.74
C PHE A 184 -12.69 20.29 -26.26
N GLY A 185 -12.12 19.23 -26.90
CA GLY A 185 -11.66 19.36 -28.30
C GLY A 185 -12.18 18.30 -29.25
N SER A 186 -12.96 18.71 -30.23
CA SER A 186 -13.32 17.91 -31.40
C SER A 186 -12.16 17.73 -32.41
N ASP A 187 -11.07 18.50 -32.30
CA ASP A 187 -9.92 18.51 -33.21
C ASP A 187 -8.61 18.13 -32.52
N LEU A 188 -8.49 16.83 -32.20
CA LEU A 188 -7.22 16.26 -31.75
C LEU A 188 -6.36 15.90 -32.98
N ASP A 189 -5.08 16.27 -32.94
CA ASP A 189 -4.10 15.86 -33.93
C ASP A 189 -3.86 14.35 -33.95
N ALA A 190 -3.28 13.82 -35.05
CA ALA A 190 -3.09 12.40 -35.24
C ALA A 190 -2.17 11.75 -34.17
N SER A 191 -1.18 12.50 -33.67
CA SER A 191 -0.24 12.01 -32.64
C SER A 191 -0.93 11.87 -31.29
N THR A 192 -1.78 12.81 -30.93
CA THR A 192 -2.60 12.78 -29.71
C THR A 192 -3.63 11.68 -29.76
N ARG A 193 -4.30 11.45 -30.90
CA ARG A 193 -5.22 10.30 -31.09
C ARG A 193 -4.48 8.96 -30.93
N TYR A 194 -3.27 8.86 -31.48
CA TYR A 194 -2.46 7.64 -31.33
C TYR A 194 -2.10 7.37 -29.89
N THR A 195 -1.64 8.38 -29.14
CA THR A 195 -1.30 8.27 -27.72
C THR A 195 -2.53 7.86 -26.88
N LEU A 196 -3.70 8.43 -27.17
CA LEU A 196 -4.96 8.06 -26.51
C LEU A 196 -5.39 6.62 -26.85
N SER A 197 -5.12 6.13 -28.07
CA SER A 197 -5.47 4.76 -28.48
C SER A 197 -4.60 3.69 -27.80
N LEU A 198 -3.32 3.98 -27.54
CA LEU A 198 -2.41 3.04 -26.89
C LEU A 198 -2.86 2.66 -25.47
N ILE A 199 -3.63 3.51 -24.80
CA ILE A 199 -4.08 3.31 -23.43
C ILE A 199 -5.32 2.42 -23.38
N HIS A 200 -6.20 2.49 -24.36
CA HIS A 200 -7.30 1.52 -24.48
C HIS A 200 -6.81 0.08 -24.66
N ILE A 201 -5.58 -0.10 -25.14
CA ILE A 201 -4.94 -1.42 -25.27
C ILE A 201 -4.37 -1.90 -23.92
N SER A 202 -3.98 -0.97 -23.05
CA SER A 202 -3.35 -1.28 -21.73
C SER A 202 -4.36 -1.35 -20.56
N GLU A 203 -5.57 -0.82 -20.72
CA GLU A 203 -6.64 -1.02 -19.74
C GLU A 203 -7.29 -2.39 -19.96
N PRO A 204 -7.41 -3.23 -18.92
CA PRO A 204 -8.16 -4.48 -19.05
C PRO A 204 -9.61 -4.12 -19.38
N THR A 205 -10.01 -4.43 -20.59
CA THR A 205 -11.43 -4.37 -21.02
C THR A 205 -12.27 -5.15 -20.02
N ARG A 206 -13.37 -4.55 -19.61
CA ARG A 206 -14.40 -5.10 -18.73
C ARG A 206 -14.91 -6.46 -19.17
#